data_9a4679f412da73a39fd3bf13e896f2e6
#
_entry.id   9a4679f412da73a39fd3bf13e896f2e6
#
_cell.length_a   1.000
_cell.length_b   1.000
_cell.length_c   1.000
_cell.angle_alpha   90.00
_cell.angle_beta   90.00
_cell.angle_gamma   90.00
#
_symmetry.space_group_name_H-M   'P 1'
#
loop_
_entity.id
_entity.type
_entity.pdbx_description
1 polymer ?
#
loop_
_entity_poly.entity_id
_entity_poly.type
_entity_poly.pdbx_seq_one_letter_code
_entity_poly.pdbx_strand_id
1 'polypeptide(L)'
;EVLAIRSRMDQTGVDFAMDVHADEAIPAVFLAGFEGIPSWREAQGEGFYRYQRILARRTPDFQTKLGYPKAAPGQANLAMSTNQLAERFGAVAMTLEMPYKDLADAPEPVQGWSPERCKLLARDCLAALLEWLDGGDA
;
A
#
# COMPACT_ATOMS: atom_id res chain seq x y z
N GLU A 1 -9.01 -18.10 10.91
CA GLU A 1 -9.09 -16.63 10.69
C GLU A 1 -9.11 -16.29 9.19
N VAL A 2 -8.11 -16.66 8.40
CA VAL A 2 -8.01 -16.34 6.96
C VAL A 2 -9.28 -16.76 6.19
N LEU A 3 -9.81 -17.96 6.44
CA LEU A 3 -11.03 -18.44 5.79
C LEU A 3 -12.25 -17.58 6.15
N ALA A 4 -12.36 -17.13 7.40
CA ALA A 4 -13.46 -16.27 7.86
C ALA A 4 -13.40 -14.88 7.22
N ILE A 5 -12.20 -14.27 7.17
CA ILE A 5 -11.96 -12.98 6.50
C ILE A 5 -12.30 -13.11 5.02
N ARG A 6 -11.80 -14.13 4.35
CA ARG A 6 -12.08 -14.38 2.94
C ARG A 6 -13.57 -14.56 2.66
N SER A 7 -14.26 -15.35 3.48
CA SER A 7 -15.71 -15.54 3.35
C SER A 7 -16.48 -14.23 3.53
N ARG A 8 -16.01 -13.36 4.43
CA ARG A 8 -16.62 -12.05 4.61
C ARG A 8 -16.39 -11.14 3.40
N MET A 9 -15.17 -11.09 2.87
CA MET A 9 -14.84 -10.35 1.64
C MET A 9 -15.70 -10.83 0.45
N ASP A 10 -15.92 -12.14 0.33
CA ASP A 10 -16.78 -12.71 -0.72
C ASP A 10 -18.24 -12.26 -0.62
N GLN A 11 -18.72 -11.98 0.58
CA GLN A 11 -20.09 -11.51 0.83
C GLN A 11 -20.25 -10.01 0.64
N THR A 12 -19.24 -9.23 1.01
CA THR A 12 -19.34 -7.75 1.03
C THR A 12 -18.67 -7.07 -0.15
N GLY A 13 -17.81 -7.76 -0.89
CA GLY A 13 -16.86 -7.13 -1.79
C GLY A 13 -15.70 -6.46 -1.05
N VAL A 14 -14.77 -5.91 -1.82
CA VAL A 14 -13.62 -5.11 -1.33
C VAL A 14 -13.37 -3.99 -2.34
N ASP A 15 -13.40 -2.74 -1.88
CA ASP A 15 -13.10 -1.56 -2.71
C ASP A 15 -11.65 -1.09 -2.52
N PHE A 16 -11.17 -1.16 -1.27
CA PHE A 16 -9.80 -0.76 -0.88
C PHE A 16 -9.22 -1.77 0.09
N ALA A 17 -7.95 -2.11 -0.07
CA ALA A 17 -7.23 -3.01 0.83
C ALA A 17 -5.78 -2.57 1.03
N MET A 18 -5.33 -2.57 2.27
CA MET A 18 -3.93 -2.35 2.62
C MET A 18 -3.45 -3.48 3.52
N ASP A 19 -2.45 -4.22 3.05
CA ASP A 19 -1.71 -5.21 3.81
C ASP A 19 -0.47 -4.52 4.41
N VAL A 20 -0.23 -4.65 5.71
CA VAL A 20 0.80 -3.87 6.42
C VAL A 20 1.95 -4.76 6.82
N HIS A 21 3.12 -4.45 6.30
CA HIS A 21 4.35 -5.23 6.44
C HIS A 21 5.54 -4.38 6.85
N ALA A 22 6.68 -5.03 7.01
CA ALA A 22 7.97 -4.39 7.17
C ALA A 22 9.02 -5.17 6.36
N ASP A 23 9.88 -4.42 5.66
CA ASP A 23 10.92 -4.93 4.78
C ASP A 23 12.31 -4.79 5.43
N GLU A 24 13.09 -5.86 5.38
CA GLU A 24 14.44 -5.88 5.96
C GLU A 24 15.52 -5.31 5.04
N ALA A 25 15.23 -5.14 3.75
CA ALA A 25 16.21 -4.78 2.73
C ALA A 25 16.11 -3.33 2.28
N ILE A 26 14.90 -2.79 2.16
CA ILE A 26 14.66 -1.44 1.64
C ILE A 26 14.47 -0.46 2.81
N PRO A 27 15.40 0.50 3.04
CA PRO A 27 15.33 1.44 4.15
C PRO A 27 14.40 2.62 3.84
N ALA A 28 13.14 2.34 3.52
CA ALA A 28 12.15 3.33 3.13
C ALA A 28 10.73 2.85 3.47
N VAL A 29 9.80 3.80 3.65
CA VAL A 29 8.37 3.49 3.61
C VAL A 29 7.90 3.60 2.17
N PHE A 30 7.26 2.57 1.66
CA PHE A 30 6.73 2.54 0.30
C PHE A 30 5.46 1.69 0.19
N LEU A 31 4.76 1.82 -0.94
CA LEU A 31 3.63 0.97 -1.29
C LEU A 31 3.99 0.10 -2.48
N ALA A 32 3.80 -1.20 -2.34
CA ALA A 32 3.77 -2.13 -3.46
C ALA A 32 2.33 -2.27 -3.96
N GLY A 33 2.12 -2.05 -5.25
CA GLY A 33 0.83 -2.15 -5.90
C GLY A 33 0.57 -3.53 -6.50
N PHE A 34 -0.39 -3.57 -7.38
CA PHE A 34 -0.89 -4.78 -8.06
C PHE A 34 -0.61 -4.75 -9.57
N GLU A 35 0.37 -3.96 -9.99
CA GLU A 35 0.73 -3.91 -11.42
C GLU A 35 1.10 -5.30 -11.95
N GLY A 36 0.63 -5.58 -13.14
CA GLY A 36 0.87 -6.87 -13.80
C GLY A 36 -0.16 -7.95 -13.50
N ILE A 37 -1.25 -7.68 -12.77
CA ILE A 37 -2.36 -8.62 -12.67
C ILE A 37 -3.02 -8.84 -14.06
N PRO A 38 -3.59 -10.02 -14.35
CA PRO A 38 -4.25 -10.28 -15.63
C PRO A 38 -5.40 -9.32 -15.95
N SER A 39 -6.20 -8.95 -14.94
CA SER A 39 -7.35 -8.05 -15.10
C SER A 39 -7.00 -6.56 -14.98
N TRP A 40 -5.73 -6.18 -15.10
CA TRP A 40 -5.30 -4.78 -14.95
C TRP A 40 -6.17 -3.81 -15.76
N ARG A 41 -6.61 -2.75 -15.10
CA ARG A 41 -7.35 -1.63 -15.68
C ARG A 41 -6.74 -0.31 -15.29
N GLU A 42 -6.61 0.60 -16.23
CA GLU A 42 -6.02 1.93 -16.03
C GLU A 42 -6.71 2.69 -14.88
N ALA A 43 -8.03 2.68 -14.83
CA ALA A 43 -8.80 3.36 -13.78
C ALA A 43 -8.52 2.80 -12.38
N GLN A 44 -8.29 1.48 -12.25
CA GLN A 44 -7.92 0.84 -10.98
C GLN A 44 -6.51 1.23 -10.58
N GLY A 45 -5.58 1.25 -11.53
CA GLY A 45 -4.21 1.72 -11.33
C GLY A 45 -4.16 3.19 -10.92
N GLU A 46 -4.95 4.05 -11.58
CA GLU A 46 -5.05 5.46 -11.22
C GLU A 46 -5.56 5.66 -9.78
N GLY A 47 -6.50 4.85 -9.32
CA GLY A 47 -6.93 4.84 -7.91
C GLY A 47 -5.78 4.59 -6.94
N PHE A 48 -4.89 3.63 -7.26
CA PHE A 48 -3.69 3.35 -6.49
C PHE A 48 -2.68 4.51 -6.52
N TYR A 49 -2.36 5.05 -7.69
CA TYR A 49 -1.42 6.16 -7.82
C TYR A 49 -1.95 7.44 -7.18
N ARG A 50 -3.26 7.68 -7.23
CA ARG A 50 -3.89 8.78 -6.51
C ARG A 50 -3.70 8.65 -5.00
N TYR A 51 -3.91 7.47 -4.43
CA TYR A 51 -3.65 7.24 -3.00
C TYR A 51 -2.17 7.49 -2.65
N GLN A 52 -1.23 7.02 -3.46
CA GLN A 52 0.21 7.31 -3.27
C GLN A 52 0.50 8.81 -3.25
N ARG A 53 -0.06 9.58 -4.19
CA ARG A 53 0.13 11.04 -4.24
C ARG A 53 -0.43 11.73 -3.00
N ILE A 54 -1.61 11.32 -2.54
CA ILE A 54 -2.21 11.85 -1.32
C ILE A 54 -1.31 11.56 -0.11
N LEU A 55 -0.87 10.34 0.07
CA LEU A 55 -0.02 9.94 1.20
C LEU A 55 1.33 10.69 1.17
N ALA A 56 1.94 10.84 0.00
CA ALA A 56 3.21 11.57 -0.16
C ALA A 56 3.14 13.05 0.22
N ARG A 57 1.96 13.68 0.11
CA ARG A 57 1.76 15.07 0.56
C ARG A 57 1.55 15.18 2.08
N ARG A 58 1.12 14.09 2.73
CA ARG A 58 0.75 14.08 4.14
C ARG A 58 1.91 13.82 5.07
N THR A 59 2.85 13.00 4.64
CA THR A 59 3.98 12.60 5.48
C THR A 59 5.29 12.55 4.70
N PRO A 60 6.37 13.16 5.23
CA PRO A 60 7.70 13.07 4.63
C PRO A 60 8.33 11.68 4.78
N ASP A 61 7.79 10.83 5.64
CA ASP A 61 8.30 9.46 5.84
C ASP A 61 7.99 8.57 4.64
N PHE A 62 6.95 8.88 3.88
CA PHE A 62 6.56 8.10 2.69
C PHE A 62 7.21 8.66 1.42
N GLN A 63 7.65 7.76 0.55
CA GLN A 63 8.25 8.09 -0.74
C GLN A 63 7.78 7.13 -1.85
N THR A 64 8.02 7.50 -3.13
CA THR A 64 7.59 6.74 -4.31
C THR A 64 8.74 6.38 -5.26
N LYS A 65 10.00 6.59 -4.85
CA LYS A 65 11.20 6.36 -5.66
C LYS A 65 11.76 4.95 -5.52
N LEU A 66 11.70 4.42 -4.29
CA LEU A 66 12.16 3.08 -3.93
C LEU A 66 10.94 2.17 -3.71
N GLY A 67 11.08 0.90 -4.02
CA GLY A 67 10.07 -0.12 -3.83
C GLY A 67 10.38 -1.38 -4.63
N TYR A 68 9.47 -2.32 -4.64
CA TYR A 68 9.63 -3.53 -5.43
C TYR A 68 9.47 -3.26 -6.94
N PRO A 69 10.16 -4.02 -7.79
CA PRO A 69 9.95 -3.94 -9.23
C PRO A 69 8.51 -4.36 -9.59
N LYS A 70 7.92 -3.64 -10.53
CA LYS A 70 6.58 -3.96 -11.05
C LYS A 70 6.62 -5.26 -11.85
N ALA A 71 5.61 -6.11 -11.68
CA ALA A 71 5.47 -7.30 -12.51
C ALA A 71 5.11 -6.91 -13.97
N ALA A 72 5.60 -7.69 -14.93
CA ALA A 72 5.18 -7.54 -16.32
C ALA A 72 3.67 -7.85 -16.48
N PRO A 73 3.01 -7.33 -17.51
CA PRO A 73 1.59 -7.56 -17.73
C PRO A 73 1.22 -9.05 -17.69
N GLY A 74 0.25 -9.43 -16.89
CA GLY A 74 -0.21 -10.80 -16.70
C GLY A 74 0.73 -11.68 -15.85
N GLN A 75 1.82 -11.14 -15.29
CA GLN A 75 2.83 -11.92 -14.55
C GLN A 75 2.82 -11.67 -13.04
N ALA A 76 1.86 -10.91 -12.52
CA ALA A 76 1.74 -10.71 -11.08
C ALA A 76 1.48 -12.03 -10.33
N ASN A 77 2.16 -12.21 -9.19
CA ASN A 77 1.95 -13.40 -8.36
C ASN A 77 0.60 -13.32 -7.63
N LEU A 78 -0.40 -14.03 -8.10
CA LEU A 78 -1.75 -14.06 -7.51
C LEU A 78 -1.83 -14.82 -6.17
N ALA A 79 -0.73 -15.40 -5.68
CA ALA A 79 -0.67 -15.92 -4.31
C ALA A 79 -0.44 -14.82 -3.26
N MET A 80 -0.03 -13.62 -3.68
CA MET A 80 0.08 -12.45 -2.80
C MET A 80 -1.29 -11.82 -2.57
N SER A 81 -1.58 -11.42 -1.31
CA SER A 81 -2.87 -10.85 -0.91
C SER A 81 -3.25 -9.63 -1.75
N THR A 82 -2.35 -8.69 -1.94
CA THR A 82 -2.56 -7.47 -2.75
C THR A 82 -3.00 -7.79 -4.17
N ASN A 83 -2.24 -8.65 -4.87
CA ASN A 83 -2.57 -9.04 -6.25
C ASN A 83 -3.89 -9.82 -6.32
N GLN A 84 -4.12 -10.72 -5.35
CA GLN A 84 -5.34 -11.53 -5.28
C GLN A 84 -6.59 -10.68 -5.06
N LEU A 85 -6.53 -9.68 -4.17
CA LEU A 85 -7.66 -8.80 -3.88
C LEU A 85 -7.96 -7.87 -5.07
N ALA A 86 -6.92 -7.32 -5.68
CA ALA A 86 -7.06 -6.50 -6.89
C ALA A 86 -7.66 -7.29 -8.06
N GLU A 87 -7.18 -8.52 -8.30
CA GLU A 87 -7.67 -9.38 -9.38
C GLU A 87 -9.12 -9.82 -9.15
N ARG A 88 -9.43 -10.26 -7.93
CA ARG A 88 -10.72 -10.89 -7.61
C ARG A 88 -11.85 -9.88 -7.48
N PHE A 89 -11.61 -8.75 -6.84
CA PHE A 89 -12.65 -7.78 -6.49
C PHE A 89 -12.56 -6.49 -7.30
N GLY A 90 -11.52 -6.29 -8.08
CA GLY A 90 -11.25 -5.00 -8.71
C GLY A 90 -10.86 -3.92 -7.69
N ALA A 91 -10.45 -4.33 -6.49
CA ALA A 91 -10.07 -3.44 -5.40
C ALA A 91 -8.83 -2.61 -5.73
N VAL A 92 -8.74 -1.40 -5.18
CA VAL A 92 -7.47 -0.70 -5.05
C VAL A 92 -6.73 -1.30 -3.87
N ALA A 93 -5.81 -2.22 -4.15
CA ALA A 93 -5.10 -2.99 -3.15
C ALA A 93 -3.61 -2.61 -3.11
N MET A 94 -2.99 -2.69 -1.95
CA MET A 94 -1.58 -2.36 -1.77
C MET A 94 -0.98 -3.08 -0.57
N THR A 95 0.34 -3.24 -0.60
CA THR A 95 1.13 -3.59 0.56
C THR A 95 1.89 -2.36 1.01
N LEU A 96 1.70 -1.94 2.26
CA LEU A 96 2.51 -0.92 2.92
C LEU A 96 3.73 -1.61 3.52
N GLU A 97 4.92 -1.20 3.10
CA GLU A 97 6.18 -1.67 3.65
C GLU A 97 6.86 -0.58 4.47
N MET A 98 7.34 -0.94 5.64
CA MET A 98 8.09 -0.07 6.55
C MET A 98 9.50 -0.63 6.76
N PRO A 99 10.52 0.21 6.98
CA PRO A 99 11.86 -0.31 7.22
C PRO A 99 11.97 -0.97 8.61
N TYR A 100 12.79 -2.02 8.73
CA TYR A 100 13.07 -2.64 10.03
C TYR A 100 13.92 -1.78 10.95
N LYS A 101 14.79 -0.94 10.40
CA LYS A 101 15.77 -0.18 11.18
C LYS A 101 15.47 1.31 11.19
N ASP A 102 15.55 1.94 10.02
CA ASP A 102 15.35 3.38 9.86
C ASP A 102 15.18 3.74 8.39
N LEU A 103 14.79 4.99 8.14
CA LEU A 103 14.73 5.59 6.81
C LEU A 103 16.12 6.07 6.37
N ALA A 104 16.52 5.77 5.13
CA ALA A 104 17.76 6.29 4.58
C ALA A 104 17.74 7.81 4.39
N ASP A 105 16.59 8.36 3.93
CA ASP A 105 16.45 9.77 3.58
C ASP A 105 16.06 10.66 4.78
N ALA A 106 15.54 10.08 5.86
CA ALA A 106 15.09 10.79 7.06
C ALA A 106 15.43 10.01 8.33
N PRO A 107 16.72 9.74 8.61
CA PRO A 107 17.13 8.92 9.73
C PRO A 107 16.83 9.60 11.07
N GLU A 108 16.40 8.78 12.05
CA GLU A 108 16.29 9.17 13.46
C GLU A 108 17.37 8.45 14.26
N PRO A 109 18.48 9.13 14.62
CA PRO A 109 19.70 8.48 15.07
C PRO A 109 19.60 7.81 16.45
N VAL A 110 18.57 8.12 17.23
CA VAL A 110 18.42 7.59 18.59
C VAL A 110 17.57 6.31 18.62
N GLN A 111 16.43 6.31 17.92
CA GLN A 111 15.44 5.24 17.98
C GLN A 111 15.19 4.54 16.64
N GLY A 112 15.61 5.15 15.54
CA GLY A 112 15.35 4.64 14.20
C GLY A 112 13.86 4.64 13.87
N TRP A 113 13.42 3.61 13.13
CA TRP A 113 12.00 3.40 12.83
C TRP A 113 11.27 2.85 14.08
N SER A 114 10.66 3.73 14.84
CA SER A 114 10.06 3.43 16.15
C SER A 114 8.56 3.10 16.06
N PRO A 115 7.98 2.45 17.11
CA PRO A 115 6.54 2.26 17.20
C PRO A 115 5.75 3.58 17.14
N GLU A 116 6.29 4.66 17.65
CA GLU A 116 5.67 5.99 17.56
C GLU A 116 5.60 6.49 16.13
N ARG A 117 6.66 6.31 15.33
CA ARG A 117 6.63 6.63 13.88
C ARG A 117 5.61 5.75 13.14
N CYS A 118 5.49 4.46 13.47
CA CYS A 118 4.45 3.60 12.92
C CYS A 118 3.03 4.14 13.21
N LYS A 119 2.78 4.61 14.42
CA LYS A 119 1.48 5.19 14.81
C LYS A 119 1.18 6.49 14.06
N LEU A 120 2.18 7.34 13.86
CA LEU A 120 2.04 8.57 13.07
C LEU A 120 1.73 8.22 11.61
N LEU A 121 2.50 7.32 11.00
CA LEU A 121 2.25 6.85 9.65
C LEU A 121 0.84 6.25 9.49
N ALA A 122 0.38 5.46 10.46
CA ALA A 122 -0.98 4.89 10.44
C ALA A 122 -2.07 5.98 10.41
N ARG A 123 -1.89 7.07 11.17
CA ARG A 123 -2.80 8.24 11.13
C ARG A 123 -2.81 8.91 9.76
N ASP A 124 -1.63 9.07 9.15
CA ASP A 124 -1.50 9.66 7.82
C ASP A 124 -2.11 8.75 6.75
N CYS A 125 -1.95 7.43 6.85
CA CYS A 125 -2.61 6.46 5.97
C CYS A 125 -4.14 6.54 6.07
N LEU A 126 -4.70 6.63 7.28
CA LEU A 126 -6.15 6.76 7.47
C LEU A 126 -6.67 8.11 6.96
N ALA A 127 -5.94 9.20 7.19
CA ALA A 127 -6.30 10.51 6.68
C ALA A 127 -6.20 10.57 5.15
N ALA A 128 -5.22 9.89 4.55
CA ALA A 128 -5.12 9.74 3.11
C ALA A 128 -6.29 8.93 2.53
N LEU A 129 -6.73 7.88 3.24
CA LEU A 129 -7.89 7.09 2.82
C LEU A 129 -9.18 7.91 2.83
N LEU A 130 -9.40 8.72 3.87
CA LEU A 130 -10.56 9.61 3.92
C LEU A 130 -10.58 10.58 2.73
N GLU A 131 -9.46 11.25 2.46
CA GLU A 131 -9.33 12.16 1.30
C GLU A 131 -9.53 11.43 -0.04
N TRP A 132 -9.03 10.20 -0.13
CA TRP A 132 -9.20 9.36 -1.32
C TRP A 132 -10.68 8.98 -1.53
N LEU A 133 -11.43 8.69 -0.47
CA LEU A 133 -12.86 8.36 -0.52
C LEU A 133 -13.72 9.58 -0.87
N ASP A 134 -13.37 10.76 -0.39
CA ASP A 134 -14.10 12.01 -0.64
C ASP A 134 -13.96 12.52 -2.08
N GLY A 135 -13.19 11.84 -2.92
CA GLY A 135 -12.99 12.23 -4.32
C GLY A 135 -12.16 13.51 -4.48
N GLY A 136 -11.47 13.97 -3.44
CA GLY A 136 -10.60 15.13 -3.48
C GLY A 136 -9.56 15.00 -4.60
N ASP A 137 -9.47 16.01 -5.48
CA ASP A 137 -8.50 16.06 -6.56
C ASP A 137 -7.06 16.13 -6.00
N ALA A 138 -6.21 15.28 -6.53
CA ALA A 138 -4.78 15.26 -6.22
C ALA A 138 -4.01 16.28 -7.03
#